data_94d29af0215c2dcb4196b7ff3a5914f3
#
_entry.id   94d29af0215c2dcb4196b7ff3a5914f3
#
_cell.length_a   1.000
_cell.length_b   1.000
_cell.length_c   1.000
_cell.angle_alpha   90.00
_cell.angle_beta   90.00
_cell.angle_gamma   90.00
#
_symmetry.space_group_name_H-M   'P 1'
#
loop_
_entity.id
_entity.type
_entity.pdbx_description
1 polymer ?
#
loop_
_entity_poly.entity_id
_entity_poly.type
_entity_poly.pdbx_seq_one_letter_code
_entity_poly.pdbx_strand_id
1 'polypeptide(L)'
;MKLAPFVKFREEKFGAVLFETRSEKVYTLSPTGAAVVREVIAGADSANLVDKLKEKFEDPSGKMAAEAVSFLGQLKEKGLVVE
;
A
#
# COMPACT_ATOMS: atom_id res chain seq x y z
N MET A 1 -2.96 7.17 9.19
CA MET A 1 -2.47 7.09 7.81
C MET A 1 -3.60 6.66 6.90
N LYS A 2 -3.73 7.28 5.77
CA LYS A 2 -4.83 7.05 4.82
C LYS A 2 -4.40 7.39 3.41
N LEU A 3 -5.16 6.92 2.42
CA LEU A 3 -4.97 7.36 1.04
C LEU A 3 -5.34 8.83 0.92
N ALA A 4 -4.61 9.57 0.08
CA ALA A 4 -4.95 10.95 -0.22
C ALA A 4 -6.35 11.00 -0.88
N PRO A 5 -7.12 12.08 -0.68
CA PRO A 5 -8.50 12.17 -1.19
C PRO A 5 -8.62 12.02 -2.70
N PHE A 6 -7.57 12.36 -3.45
CA PHE A 6 -7.56 12.31 -4.92
C PHE A 6 -7.05 10.97 -5.46
N VAL A 7 -6.84 9.98 -4.60
CA VAL A 7 -6.33 8.66 -5.01
C VAL A 7 -7.47 7.63 -4.93
N LYS A 8 -7.62 6.86 -6.01
CA LYS A 8 -8.59 5.77 -6.10
C LYS A 8 -7.85 4.44 -6.14
N PHE A 9 -8.37 3.44 -5.44
CA PHE A 9 -7.81 2.11 -5.37
C PHE A 9 -8.77 1.12 -6.03
N ARG A 10 -8.22 0.27 -6.91
CA ARG A 10 -9.02 -0.78 -7.54
C ARG A 10 -8.23 -2.08 -7.53
N GLU A 11 -8.86 -3.15 -7.04
CA GLU A 11 -8.24 -4.46 -7.02
C GLU A 11 -8.35 -5.14 -8.39
N GLU A 12 -7.27 -5.82 -8.79
CA GLU A 12 -7.18 -6.55 -10.05
C GLU A 12 -6.61 -7.94 -9.78
N LYS A 13 -6.68 -8.83 -10.76
CA LYS A 13 -6.15 -10.19 -10.62
C LYS A 13 -4.65 -10.22 -10.36
N PHE A 14 -3.91 -9.28 -10.94
CA PHE A 14 -2.45 -9.19 -10.78
C PHE A 14 -2.02 -8.49 -9.50
N GLY A 15 -2.95 -7.87 -8.78
CA GLY A 15 -2.67 -7.07 -7.59
C GLY A 15 -3.67 -5.94 -7.48
N ALA A 16 -3.27 -4.72 -7.83
CA ALA A 16 -4.17 -3.57 -7.78
C ALA A 16 -3.65 -2.41 -8.62
N VAL A 17 -4.48 -1.38 -8.74
CA VAL A 17 -4.14 -0.14 -9.43
C VAL A 17 -4.50 1.01 -8.51
N LEU A 18 -3.59 1.99 -8.41
CA LEU A 18 -3.89 3.30 -7.83
C LEU A 18 -4.02 4.30 -8.96
N PHE A 19 -5.08 5.06 -8.93
CA PHE A 19 -5.30 6.12 -9.91
C PHE A 19 -5.29 7.47 -9.20
N GLU A 20 -4.37 8.34 -9.61
CA GLU A 20 -4.30 9.70 -9.08
C GLU A 20 -5.11 10.62 -9.98
N THR A 21 -6.27 11.07 -9.48
CA THR A 21 -7.23 11.80 -10.30
C THR A 21 -6.77 13.19 -10.72
N ARG A 22 -5.87 13.82 -9.95
CA ARG A 22 -5.38 15.16 -10.28
C ARG A 22 -4.42 15.20 -11.46
N SER A 23 -3.51 14.22 -11.51
CA SER A 23 -2.50 14.14 -12.57
C SER A 23 -2.84 13.10 -13.63
N GLU A 24 -3.89 12.31 -13.39
CA GLU A 24 -4.31 11.19 -14.23
C GLU A 24 -3.26 10.08 -14.33
N LYS A 25 -2.33 10.02 -13.37
CA LYS A 25 -1.32 8.96 -13.31
C LYS A 25 -1.92 7.67 -12.78
N VAL A 26 -1.46 6.56 -13.35
CA VAL A 26 -1.88 5.21 -12.95
C VAL A 26 -0.65 4.47 -12.43
N TYR A 27 -0.78 3.87 -11.25
CA TYR A 27 0.29 3.08 -10.64
C TYR A 27 -0.18 1.65 -10.52
N THR A 28 0.55 0.73 -11.14
CA THR A 28 0.26 -0.70 -11.05
C THR A 28 0.94 -1.28 -9.81
N LEU A 29 0.19 -2.01 -9.00
CA LEU A 29 0.69 -2.59 -7.76
C LEU A 29 0.78 -4.10 -7.86
N SER A 30 1.88 -4.66 -7.32
CA SER A 30 2.01 -6.09 -7.12
C SER A 30 1.04 -6.56 -6.03
N PRO A 31 0.87 -7.89 -5.84
CA PRO A 31 0.05 -8.38 -4.72
C PRO A 31 0.52 -7.85 -3.37
N THR A 32 1.83 -7.73 -3.14
CA THR A 32 2.36 -7.16 -1.90
C THR A 32 1.96 -5.69 -1.76
N GLY A 33 2.12 -4.91 -2.82
CA GLY A 33 1.72 -3.51 -2.81
C GLY A 33 0.22 -3.34 -2.56
N ALA A 34 -0.59 -4.18 -3.19
CA ALA A 34 -2.03 -4.18 -2.98
C ALA A 34 -2.38 -4.47 -1.51
N ALA A 35 -1.68 -5.43 -0.90
CA ALA A 35 -1.89 -5.75 0.51
C ALA A 35 -1.57 -4.56 1.42
N VAL A 36 -0.48 -3.85 1.12
CA VAL A 36 -0.11 -2.64 1.87
C VAL A 36 -1.22 -1.60 1.80
N VAL A 37 -1.73 -1.33 0.60
CA VAL A 37 -2.77 -0.31 0.42
C VAL A 37 -4.07 -0.73 1.11
N ARG A 38 -4.42 -2.02 1.07
CA ARG A 38 -5.62 -2.50 1.78
C ARG A 38 -5.51 -2.23 3.28
N GLU A 39 -4.33 -2.45 3.88
CA GLU A 39 -4.15 -2.18 5.30
C GLU A 39 -4.22 -0.67 5.60
N VAL A 40 -3.69 0.16 4.72
CA VAL A 40 -3.80 1.62 4.86
C VAL A 40 -5.27 2.03 4.86
N ILE A 41 -6.05 1.50 3.93
CA ILE A 41 -7.49 1.79 3.83
C ILE A 41 -8.21 1.31 5.09
N ALA A 42 -7.79 0.18 5.65
CA ALA A 42 -8.38 -0.39 6.86
C ALA A 42 -7.98 0.37 8.14
N GLY A 43 -7.12 1.37 8.03
CA GLY A 43 -6.73 2.20 9.16
C GLY A 43 -5.39 1.89 9.80
N ALA A 44 -4.58 1.02 9.18
CA ALA A 44 -3.25 0.73 9.70
C ALA A 44 -2.38 1.99 9.66
N ASP A 45 -1.42 2.07 10.58
CA ASP A 45 -0.42 3.14 10.57
C ASP A 45 0.97 2.56 10.32
N SER A 46 1.97 3.42 10.25
CA SER A 46 3.34 2.99 9.98
C SER A 46 3.87 2.03 11.06
N ALA A 47 3.41 2.18 12.29
CA ALA A 47 3.90 1.37 13.40
C ALA A 47 3.36 -0.06 13.37
N ASN A 48 2.12 -0.27 12.91
CA ASN A 48 1.49 -1.59 12.96
C ASN A 48 1.30 -2.27 11.60
N LEU A 49 1.70 -1.60 10.51
CA LEU A 49 1.53 -2.15 9.16
C LEU A 49 2.15 -3.53 9.00
N VAL A 50 3.40 -3.70 9.41
CA VAL A 50 4.11 -4.97 9.28
C VAL A 50 3.40 -6.07 10.08
N ASP A 51 2.99 -5.76 11.30
CA ASP A 51 2.27 -6.73 12.14
C ASP A 51 0.95 -7.15 11.51
N LYS A 52 0.23 -6.21 10.93
CA LYS A 52 -1.03 -6.50 10.23
C LYS A 52 -0.80 -7.42 9.03
N LEU A 53 0.25 -7.18 8.27
CA LEU A 53 0.60 -8.04 7.15
C LEU A 53 1.01 -9.44 7.60
N LYS A 54 1.76 -9.55 8.68
CA LYS A 54 2.18 -10.85 9.23
C LYS A 54 1.01 -11.68 9.74
N GLU A 55 -0.06 -11.06 10.16
CA GLU A 55 -1.28 -11.76 10.54
C GLU A 55 -1.95 -12.46 9.36
N LYS A 56 -1.78 -11.93 8.16
CA LYS A 56 -2.46 -12.41 6.94
C LYS A 56 -1.58 -13.21 6.00
N PHE A 57 -0.28 -13.03 6.07
CA PHE A 57 0.67 -13.64 5.13
C PHE A 57 1.86 -14.22 5.85
N GLU A 58 2.37 -15.36 5.37
CA GLU A 58 3.62 -15.91 5.85
C GLU A 58 4.79 -15.17 5.23
N ASP A 59 5.81 -14.89 6.02
CA ASP A 59 6.97 -14.15 5.56
C ASP A 59 8.24 -14.65 6.26
N PRO A 60 8.63 -15.94 6.01
CA PRO A 60 9.76 -16.53 6.72
C PRO A 60 11.09 -15.84 6.46
N SER A 61 11.27 -15.20 5.32
CA SER A 61 12.53 -14.51 4.98
C SER A 61 12.54 -13.02 5.37
N GLY A 62 11.39 -12.47 5.77
CA GLY A 62 11.27 -11.05 6.04
C GLY A 62 11.25 -10.15 4.81
N LYS A 63 11.26 -10.73 3.61
CA LYS A 63 11.26 -9.94 2.37
C LYS A 63 10.00 -9.12 2.19
N MET A 64 8.86 -9.70 2.52
CA MET A 64 7.59 -8.99 2.39
C MET A 64 7.52 -7.79 3.32
N ALA A 65 7.99 -7.95 4.56
CA ALA A 65 8.03 -6.84 5.51
C ALA A 65 8.92 -5.71 4.99
N ALA A 66 10.10 -6.04 4.48
CA ALA A 66 11.02 -5.05 3.93
C ALA A 66 10.43 -4.34 2.72
N GLU A 67 9.82 -5.09 1.80
CA GLU A 67 9.15 -4.52 0.62
C GLU A 67 7.99 -3.61 1.02
N ALA A 68 7.21 -4.02 2.02
CA ALA A 68 6.06 -3.24 2.49
C ALA A 68 6.50 -1.89 3.06
N VAL A 69 7.54 -1.89 3.90
CA VAL A 69 8.06 -0.65 4.49
C VAL A 69 8.60 0.28 3.40
N SER A 70 9.40 -0.25 2.49
CA SER A 70 9.95 0.51 1.37
C SER A 70 8.85 1.08 0.48
N PHE A 71 7.87 0.27 0.14
CA PHE A 71 6.75 0.69 -0.69
C PHE A 71 5.91 1.78 -0.01
N LEU A 72 5.63 1.63 1.27
CA LEU A 72 4.91 2.65 2.03
C LEU A 72 5.66 3.99 2.00
N GLY A 73 6.98 3.95 2.16
CA GLY A 73 7.81 5.14 2.05
C GLY A 73 7.67 5.82 0.69
N GLN A 74 7.64 5.04 -0.39
CA GLN A 74 7.44 5.58 -1.73
C GLN A 74 6.06 6.22 -1.89
N LEU A 75 5.02 5.59 -1.34
CA LEU A 75 3.67 6.15 -1.40
C LEU A 75 3.58 7.48 -0.67
N LYS A 76 4.23 7.59 0.49
CA LYS A 76 4.29 8.83 1.25
C LYS A 76 5.05 9.91 0.50
N GLU A 77 6.19 9.56 -0.10
CA GLU A 77 6.99 10.48 -0.90
C GLU A 77 6.21 11.07 -2.06
N LYS A 78 5.40 10.25 -2.71
CA LYS A 78 4.58 10.68 -3.85
C LYS A 78 3.32 11.43 -3.42
N GLY A 79 3.04 11.48 -2.12
CA GLY A 79 1.84 12.12 -1.62
C GLY A 79 0.56 11.32 -1.82
N LEU A 80 0.70 10.02 -2.13
CA LEU A 80 -0.47 9.14 -2.35
C LEU A 80 -1.05 8.64 -1.03
N VAL A 81 -0.23 8.60 0.02
CA VAL A 81 -0.63 8.26 1.39
C VAL A 81 -0.27 9.43 2.28
N VAL A 82 -1.19 9.83 3.14
CA VAL A 82 -1.02 10.97 4.03
C VAL A 82 -1.41 10.59 5.46
N GLU A 83 -0.94 11.37 6.41
CA GLU A 83 -1.34 11.19 7.82
C GLU A 83 -2.76 11.75 8.03
#